data_7d579fc1f4ed93483473e5703df5a47a
#
_entry.id   7d579fc1f4ed93483473e5703df5a47a
#
_cell.length_a   1.000
_cell.length_b   1.000
_cell.length_c   1.000
_cell.angle_alpha   90.00
_cell.angle_beta   90.00
_cell.angle_gamma   90.00
#
_symmetry.space_group_name_H-M   'P 1'
#
loop_
_entity.id
_entity.type
_entity.pdbx_description
1 polymer ?
#
loop_
_entity_poly.entity_id
_entity_poly.type
_entity_poly.pdbx_seq_one_letter_code
_entity_poly.pdbx_strand_id
1 'polypeptide(L)'
;MTMTKRQQFEAGIRKMSSGTDMLGCNAPVIGISGNFRDGDCTLAQGYYMSVLNAGATPVVIPSYDDERALVSLLDSLDGIVLSGGADIDPEYLGEDALDCVSVNPRRDAQELLLVRLAVDRQIPVLGICRGIQVLAAALGGKLYQDIKLQHDRPCIEHSQTIARGLPSHNVTIERDSLLYTLMGKQELAVNSFHHQAVKEVPEGFRVTARSSDGIIEGMESTSFRNILGVQWHPECFILENDRTMMPIFNWLKEQAALFRRAKQLHGKTIILDSHCDSPMFFDKGAHFYEKNPGVEVEYAYVGETSPDGSPTFRYNPLVDLHKMTCGRLDASFMVAYLHQYERDAESLKAAVAKADRLLTLIDDRIAECNGYAAIATAPSELWHNKFNGVKTVVKGIENGYAVGLDIDNVDRFRKRGVAYMTLCHNGDNDICDSHKGNHEHDGLSDFGREVVARMNSVGMMVDLSHASEKSFWDALECSSKPIICSHSSSRALCDHTRNLTDEQMRALAVRGGVAQVCLYSGFLKKGGNATVDDAVRHIMHMIDVMGIEHVGIGSDFDGGGGLPGLEDASWFTTLTMRLMAEGLGDDDLSLVWGRNFLRVWGVNAGL
;
A
#
# COMPACT_ATOMS: atom_id res chain seq x y z
N MET A 1 -29.18 -14.19 -46.68
CA MET A 1 -28.55 -12.97 -47.25
C MET A 1 -27.51 -12.48 -46.24
N THR A 2 -26.26 -12.42 -46.64
CA THR A 2 -25.18 -11.91 -45.78
C THR A 2 -25.35 -10.39 -45.67
N MET A 3 -25.36 -9.86 -44.44
CA MET A 3 -25.45 -8.41 -44.19
C MET A 3 -24.26 -7.67 -44.88
N THR A 4 -24.57 -6.53 -45.49
CA THR A 4 -23.51 -5.64 -45.99
C THR A 4 -22.69 -5.05 -44.85
N LYS A 5 -21.45 -4.59 -45.11
CA LYS A 5 -20.61 -3.93 -44.09
C LYS A 5 -21.32 -2.75 -43.42
N ARG A 6 -22.11 -1.97 -44.18
CA ARG A 6 -22.91 -0.86 -43.66
C ARG A 6 -24.02 -1.35 -42.72
N GLN A 7 -24.73 -2.43 -43.07
CA GLN A 7 -25.77 -3.02 -42.22
C GLN A 7 -25.17 -3.61 -40.91
N GLN A 8 -23.95 -4.23 -41.00
CA GLN A 8 -23.22 -4.71 -39.82
C GLN A 8 -22.81 -3.54 -38.91
N PHE A 9 -22.30 -2.43 -39.49
CA PHE A 9 -21.94 -1.22 -38.77
C PHE A 9 -23.15 -0.58 -38.07
N GLU A 10 -24.28 -0.40 -38.78
CA GLU A 10 -25.52 0.17 -38.21
C GLU A 10 -26.16 -0.75 -37.14
N ALA A 11 -26.05 -2.07 -37.30
CA ALA A 11 -26.45 -3.03 -36.26
C ALA A 11 -25.56 -2.95 -35.02
N GLY A 12 -24.25 -2.78 -35.20
CA GLY A 12 -23.29 -2.54 -34.14
C GLY A 12 -23.60 -1.27 -33.35
N ILE A 13 -23.86 -0.15 -34.04
CA ILE A 13 -24.26 1.11 -33.40
C ILE A 13 -25.53 0.92 -32.57
N ARG A 14 -26.56 0.28 -33.14
CA ARG A 14 -27.82 0.03 -32.45
C ARG A 14 -27.64 -0.84 -31.21
N LYS A 15 -26.80 -1.87 -31.30
CA LYS A 15 -26.46 -2.72 -30.16
C LYS A 15 -25.78 -1.92 -29.04
N MET A 16 -24.79 -1.10 -29.38
CA MET A 16 -24.05 -0.26 -28.42
C MET A 16 -24.90 0.89 -27.85
N SER A 17 -25.94 1.36 -28.59
CA SER A 17 -26.84 2.43 -28.13
C SER A 17 -28.06 1.91 -27.34
N SER A 18 -28.30 0.60 -27.31
CA SER A 18 -29.37 0.03 -26.47
C SER A 18 -28.85 -0.01 -25.03
N GLY A 19 -29.44 0.80 -24.15
CA GLY A 19 -28.98 1.25 -22.85
C GLY A 19 -28.41 0.23 -21.85
N THR A 20 -28.59 -1.07 -22.04
CA THR A 20 -28.05 -2.11 -21.17
C THR A 20 -26.58 -2.44 -21.46
N ASP A 21 -26.14 -2.34 -22.71
CA ASP A 21 -24.72 -2.62 -23.08
C ASP A 21 -23.78 -1.44 -22.76
N MET A 22 -24.33 -0.22 -22.61
CA MET A 22 -23.56 0.98 -22.23
C MET A 22 -23.32 1.12 -20.73
N LEU A 23 -24.10 0.47 -19.89
CA LEU A 23 -24.07 0.63 -18.42
C LEU A 23 -23.22 -0.40 -17.69
N GLY A 24 -22.62 -1.37 -18.36
CA GLY A 24 -22.06 -2.54 -17.70
C GLY A 24 -20.62 -2.94 -18.04
N CYS A 25 -19.91 -2.23 -18.90
CA CYS A 25 -18.54 -2.65 -19.21
C CYS A 25 -17.56 -2.18 -18.12
N ASN A 26 -17.45 -2.98 -17.05
CA ASN A 26 -16.50 -2.78 -15.96
C ASN A 26 -15.17 -3.53 -16.22
N ALA A 27 -14.86 -3.83 -17.48
CA ALA A 27 -13.64 -4.51 -17.86
C ALA A 27 -12.41 -3.67 -17.45
N PRO A 28 -11.40 -4.28 -16.80
CA PRO A 28 -10.19 -3.56 -16.44
C PRO A 28 -9.43 -3.10 -17.68
N VAL A 29 -8.76 -1.97 -17.58
CA VAL A 29 -7.93 -1.39 -18.65
C VAL A 29 -6.49 -1.84 -18.43
N ILE A 30 -5.95 -2.60 -19.38
CA ILE A 30 -4.57 -3.12 -19.32
C ILE A 30 -3.72 -2.40 -20.37
N GLY A 31 -2.72 -1.65 -19.89
CA GLY A 31 -1.70 -1.04 -20.73
C GLY A 31 -0.72 -2.08 -21.26
N ILE A 32 -0.39 -2.04 -22.53
CA ILE A 32 0.59 -2.94 -23.15
C ILE A 32 1.70 -2.06 -23.72
N SER A 33 2.95 -2.23 -23.27
CA SER A 33 4.07 -1.47 -23.80
C SER A 33 4.28 -1.79 -25.28
N GLY A 34 4.30 -0.74 -26.12
CA GLY A 34 4.53 -0.84 -27.55
C GLY A 34 6.01 -1.02 -27.89
N ASN A 35 6.28 -1.68 -29.00
CA ASN A 35 7.60 -1.69 -29.60
C ASN A 35 7.77 -0.44 -30.48
N PHE A 36 9.00 0.01 -30.66
CA PHE A 36 9.29 1.17 -31.48
C PHE A 36 10.18 0.75 -32.67
N ARG A 37 9.68 0.91 -33.88
CA ARG A 37 10.40 0.52 -35.06
C ARG A 37 10.19 1.57 -36.16
N ASP A 38 11.29 2.04 -36.79
CA ASP A 38 11.29 2.97 -37.90
C ASP A 38 10.47 4.27 -37.68
N GLY A 39 10.39 4.73 -36.40
CA GLY A 39 9.61 5.90 -36.03
C GLY A 39 8.17 5.60 -35.59
N ASP A 40 7.69 4.38 -35.80
CA ASP A 40 6.33 3.95 -35.49
C ASP A 40 6.25 3.13 -34.20
N CYS A 41 5.17 3.34 -33.44
CA CYS A 41 4.80 2.44 -32.35
C CYS A 41 4.10 1.21 -32.91
N THR A 42 4.64 0.02 -32.66
CA THR A 42 4.12 -1.26 -33.15
C THR A 42 3.85 -2.22 -32.00
N LEU A 43 2.84 -3.08 -32.15
CA LEU A 43 2.52 -4.14 -31.19
C LEU A 43 2.04 -5.39 -31.93
N ALA A 44 2.63 -6.54 -31.60
CA ALA A 44 2.19 -7.82 -32.17
C ALA A 44 0.77 -8.17 -31.73
N GLN A 45 -0.02 -8.72 -32.66
CA GLN A 45 -1.44 -9.02 -32.47
C GLN A 45 -1.71 -9.91 -31.26
N GLY A 46 -0.84 -10.88 -30.99
CA GLY A 46 -1.01 -11.84 -29.89
C GLY A 46 -1.21 -11.16 -28.53
N TYR A 47 -0.50 -10.07 -28.23
CA TYR A 47 -0.61 -9.37 -26.93
C TYR A 47 -2.02 -8.83 -26.69
N TYR A 48 -2.52 -7.99 -27.60
CA TYR A 48 -3.84 -7.39 -27.35
C TYR A 48 -5.00 -8.40 -27.54
N MET A 49 -4.82 -9.41 -28.38
CA MET A 49 -5.81 -10.49 -28.51
C MET A 49 -5.90 -11.35 -27.25
N SER A 50 -4.77 -11.64 -26.59
CA SER A 50 -4.77 -12.37 -25.32
C SER A 50 -5.47 -11.60 -24.22
N VAL A 51 -5.21 -10.28 -24.12
CA VAL A 51 -5.89 -9.38 -23.17
C VAL A 51 -7.41 -9.32 -23.44
N LEU A 52 -7.82 -9.18 -24.71
CA LEU A 52 -9.23 -9.20 -25.12
C LEU A 52 -9.90 -10.54 -24.81
N ASN A 53 -9.23 -11.68 -25.08
CA ASN A 53 -9.75 -13.01 -24.80
C ASN A 53 -9.87 -13.31 -23.29
N ALA A 54 -9.07 -12.64 -22.46
CA ALA A 54 -9.22 -12.68 -21.00
C ALA A 54 -10.40 -11.83 -20.50
N GLY A 55 -10.98 -10.96 -21.36
CA GLY A 55 -12.09 -10.09 -21.00
C GLY A 55 -11.67 -8.74 -20.41
N ALA A 56 -10.48 -8.27 -20.75
CA ALA A 56 -9.98 -6.94 -20.40
C ALA A 56 -9.87 -6.02 -21.63
N THR A 57 -9.73 -4.71 -21.41
CA THR A 57 -9.59 -3.70 -22.47
C THR A 57 -8.11 -3.38 -22.65
N PRO A 58 -7.48 -3.73 -23.81
CA PRO A 58 -6.09 -3.40 -24.06
C PRO A 58 -5.93 -1.95 -24.54
N VAL A 59 -4.88 -1.28 -24.04
CA VAL A 59 -4.43 0.05 -24.49
C VAL A 59 -2.94 -0.03 -24.78
N VAL A 60 -2.51 0.45 -25.95
CA VAL A 60 -1.10 0.47 -26.31
C VAL A 60 -0.43 1.69 -25.67
N ILE A 61 0.69 1.46 -24.99
CA ILE A 61 1.53 2.51 -24.40
C ILE A 61 2.68 2.79 -25.40
N PRO A 62 2.65 3.92 -26.13
CA PRO A 62 3.77 4.30 -27.00
C PRO A 62 4.97 4.78 -26.17
N SER A 63 6.16 4.73 -26.76
CA SER A 63 7.35 5.32 -26.15
C SER A 63 7.39 6.84 -26.38
N TYR A 64 7.45 7.62 -25.29
CA TYR A 64 7.56 9.08 -25.30
C TYR A 64 8.41 9.56 -24.11
N ASP A 65 8.93 10.80 -24.21
CA ASP A 65 9.85 11.37 -23.21
C ASP A 65 9.11 12.41 -22.32
N ASP A 66 7.95 12.04 -21.76
CA ASP A 66 7.17 12.90 -20.88
C ASP A 66 6.74 12.12 -19.62
N GLU A 67 7.43 12.35 -18.53
CA GLU A 67 7.18 11.67 -17.25
C GLU A 67 5.80 12.02 -16.66
N ARG A 68 5.30 13.24 -16.88
CA ARG A 68 3.98 13.66 -16.39
C ARG A 68 2.86 12.95 -17.13
N ALA A 69 3.03 12.80 -18.46
CA ALA A 69 2.10 12.03 -19.27
C ALA A 69 2.10 10.55 -18.86
N LEU A 70 3.27 9.99 -18.49
CA LEU A 70 3.38 8.62 -17.99
C LEU A 70 2.65 8.43 -16.66
N VAL A 71 2.82 9.34 -15.71
CA VAL A 71 2.10 9.32 -14.43
C VAL A 71 0.58 9.40 -14.65
N SER A 72 0.12 10.32 -15.50
CA SER A 72 -1.31 10.48 -15.85
C SER A 72 -1.89 9.22 -16.50
N LEU A 73 -1.10 8.56 -17.37
CA LEU A 73 -1.51 7.30 -17.99
C LEU A 73 -1.66 6.19 -16.94
N LEU A 74 -0.69 6.03 -16.03
CA LEU A 74 -0.72 5.03 -14.96
C LEU A 74 -1.97 5.13 -14.10
N ASP A 75 -2.45 6.34 -13.81
CA ASP A 75 -3.68 6.55 -13.03
C ASP A 75 -4.92 6.00 -13.75
N SER A 76 -4.89 5.93 -15.10
CA SER A 76 -5.99 5.39 -15.92
C SER A 76 -5.93 3.86 -16.07
N LEU A 77 -4.77 3.24 -15.87
CA LEU A 77 -4.56 1.80 -16.04
C LEU A 77 -4.93 1.00 -14.78
N ASP A 78 -5.32 -0.25 -15.00
CA ASP A 78 -5.65 -1.22 -13.95
C ASP A 78 -4.66 -2.38 -13.92
N GLY A 79 -3.89 -2.57 -14.98
CA GLY A 79 -2.83 -3.56 -15.10
C GLY A 79 -1.89 -3.23 -16.26
N ILE A 80 -0.74 -3.87 -16.30
CA ILE A 80 0.30 -3.63 -17.31
C ILE A 80 0.81 -4.95 -17.86
N VAL A 81 1.01 -5.01 -19.20
CA VAL A 81 1.81 -6.02 -19.88
C VAL A 81 3.06 -5.33 -20.44
N LEU A 82 4.22 -5.77 -20.01
CA LEU A 82 5.50 -5.40 -20.63
C LEU A 82 5.76 -6.39 -21.78
N SER A 83 5.76 -5.91 -23.00
CA SER A 83 5.87 -6.76 -24.19
C SER A 83 7.33 -7.14 -24.49
N GLY A 84 7.52 -8.19 -25.30
CA GLY A 84 8.81 -8.56 -25.88
C GLY A 84 9.37 -7.46 -26.79
N GLY A 85 10.63 -7.59 -27.19
CA GLY A 85 11.28 -6.60 -28.06
C GLY A 85 12.78 -6.75 -28.13
N ALA A 86 13.46 -5.67 -28.49
CA ALA A 86 14.90 -5.52 -28.56
C ALA A 86 15.57 -5.65 -27.18
N ASP A 87 16.88 -5.79 -27.17
CA ASP A 87 17.68 -5.90 -25.94
C ASP A 87 17.60 -4.63 -25.08
N ILE A 88 17.81 -4.81 -23.78
CA ILE A 88 17.95 -3.69 -22.86
C ILE A 88 19.38 -3.16 -22.94
N ASP A 89 19.55 -1.85 -22.99
CA ASP A 89 20.84 -1.20 -22.97
C ASP A 89 21.60 -1.53 -21.67
N PRO A 90 22.78 -2.17 -21.78
CA PRO A 90 23.57 -2.57 -20.61
C PRO A 90 24.02 -1.42 -19.71
N GLU A 91 24.06 -0.18 -20.20
CA GLU A 91 24.38 1.01 -19.40
C GLU A 91 23.41 1.16 -18.21
N TYR A 92 22.12 0.76 -18.37
CA TYR A 92 21.17 0.74 -17.26
C TYR A 92 21.46 -0.31 -16.19
N LEU A 93 22.32 -1.30 -16.50
CA LEU A 93 22.80 -2.31 -15.56
C LEU A 93 24.18 -1.96 -14.98
N GLY A 94 24.78 -0.85 -15.42
CA GLY A 94 26.16 -0.48 -15.07
C GLY A 94 27.20 -1.40 -15.69
N GLU A 95 26.91 -2.00 -16.85
CA GLU A 95 27.76 -2.97 -17.56
C GLU A 95 28.15 -2.45 -18.95
N ASP A 96 29.31 -2.88 -19.43
CA ASP A 96 29.72 -2.66 -20.82
C ASP A 96 28.91 -3.57 -21.77
N ALA A 97 28.64 -3.11 -22.99
CA ALA A 97 27.87 -3.88 -23.98
C ALA A 97 28.62 -5.14 -24.44
N LEU A 98 27.95 -6.29 -24.39
CA LEU A 98 28.44 -7.58 -24.84
C LEU A 98 27.39 -8.23 -25.76
N ASP A 99 27.63 -8.18 -27.07
CA ASP A 99 26.79 -8.79 -28.13
C ASP A 99 25.30 -8.37 -28.07
N CYS A 100 25.01 -7.14 -27.65
CA CYS A 100 23.66 -6.58 -27.66
C CYS A 100 23.21 -6.25 -29.09
N VAL A 101 21.98 -6.61 -29.40
CA VAL A 101 21.39 -6.40 -30.71
C VAL A 101 20.16 -5.49 -30.62
N SER A 102 20.15 -4.38 -31.35
CA SER A 102 18.98 -3.53 -31.51
C SER A 102 18.44 -2.87 -30.21
N VAL A 103 19.31 -2.33 -29.36
CA VAL A 103 18.90 -1.54 -28.19
C VAL A 103 18.03 -0.33 -28.57
N ASN A 104 17.07 0.00 -27.72
CA ASN A 104 16.22 1.16 -27.88
C ASN A 104 16.20 1.98 -26.57
N PRO A 105 17.16 2.91 -26.36
CA PRO A 105 17.32 3.64 -25.11
C PRO A 105 16.08 4.43 -24.68
N ARG A 106 15.29 4.95 -25.64
CA ARG A 106 14.05 5.67 -25.34
C ARG A 106 12.99 4.75 -24.74
N ARG A 107 12.83 3.54 -25.30
CA ARG A 107 11.93 2.53 -24.74
C ARG A 107 12.41 2.02 -23.39
N ASP A 108 13.73 1.83 -23.26
CA ASP A 108 14.34 1.35 -22.01
C ASP A 108 14.10 2.33 -20.87
N ALA A 109 14.43 3.62 -21.08
CA ALA A 109 14.20 4.67 -20.08
C ALA A 109 12.75 4.71 -19.60
N GLN A 110 11.80 4.70 -20.54
CA GLN A 110 10.38 4.74 -20.23
C GLN A 110 9.89 3.49 -19.51
N GLU A 111 10.26 2.29 -19.98
CA GLU A 111 9.75 1.05 -19.37
C GLU A 111 10.36 0.79 -17.99
N LEU A 112 11.63 1.13 -17.76
CA LEU A 112 12.27 1.06 -16.45
C LEU A 112 11.56 2.00 -15.45
N LEU A 113 11.26 3.24 -15.87
CA LEU A 113 10.48 4.18 -15.06
C LEU A 113 9.04 3.69 -14.85
N LEU A 114 8.39 3.18 -15.90
CA LEU A 114 7.03 2.61 -15.84
C LEU A 114 6.93 1.52 -14.77
N VAL A 115 7.91 0.60 -14.72
CA VAL A 115 7.96 -0.47 -13.72
C VAL A 115 8.06 0.11 -12.32
N ARG A 116 9.00 1.03 -12.07
CA ARG A 116 9.17 1.65 -10.75
C ARG A 116 7.90 2.34 -10.27
N LEU A 117 7.29 3.15 -11.13
CA LEU A 117 6.04 3.86 -10.81
C LEU A 117 4.84 2.92 -10.64
N ALA A 118 4.77 1.82 -11.39
CA ALA A 118 3.72 0.81 -11.25
C ALA A 118 3.85 0.03 -9.93
N VAL A 119 5.09 -0.31 -9.55
CA VAL A 119 5.40 -0.99 -8.27
C VAL A 119 5.03 -0.11 -7.08
N ASP A 120 5.39 1.19 -7.12
CA ASP A 120 5.02 2.15 -6.07
C ASP A 120 3.48 2.26 -5.90
N ARG A 121 2.71 2.04 -6.98
CA ARG A 121 1.23 2.11 -7.01
C ARG A 121 0.53 0.77 -6.82
N GLN A 122 1.26 -0.32 -6.64
CA GLN A 122 0.73 -1.69 -6.53
C GLN A 122 -0.06 -2.15 -7.77
N ILE A 123 0.22 -1.61 -8.95
CA ILE A 123 -0.44 -2.01 -10.21
C ILE A 123 0.01 -3.42 -10.58
N PRO A 124 -0.90 -4.35 -10.93
CA PRO A 124 -0.54 -5.68 -11.42
C PRO A 124 0.27 -5.63 -12.72
N VAL A 125 1.35 -6.40 -12.81
CA VAL A 125 2.25 -6.41 -13.97
C VAL A 125 2.54 -7.82 -14.45
N LEU A 126 2.45 -8.03 -15.77
CA LEU A 126 2.92 -9.22 -16.47
C LEU A 126 4.08 -8.85 -17.41
N GLY A 127 5.27 -9.38 -17.16
CA GLY A 127 6.43 -9.24 -18.04
C GLY A 127 6.57 -10.43 -18.99
N ILE A 128 6.66 -10.19 -20.31
CA ILE A 128 6.78 -11.23 -21.33
C ILE A 128 8.07 -11.03 -22.12
N CYS A 129 8.93 -12.06 -22.16
CA CYS A 129 10.22 -12.09 -22.87
C CYS A 129 11.12 -10.92 -22.41
N ARG A 130 11.32 -9.89 -23.24
CA ARG A 130 12.00 -8.67 -22.79
C ARG A 130 11.35 -8.07 -21.54
N GLY A 131 10.02 -8.21 -21.37
CA GLY A 131 9.30 -7.68 -20.21
C GLY A 131 9.74 -8.27 -18.86
N ILE A 132 10.10 -9.56 -18.78
CA ILE A 132 10.68 -10.13 -17.54
C ILE A 132 12.07 -9.55 -17.26
N GLN A 133 12.83 -9.26 -18.32
CA GLN A 133 14.17 -8.66 -18.21
C GLN A 133 14.07 -7.20 -17.75
N VAL A 134 13.10 -6.43 -18.27
CA VAL A 134 12.81 -5.06 -17.80
C VAL A 134 12.41 -5.05 -16.34
N LEU A 135 11.56 -5.99 -15.90
CA LEU A 135 11.23 -6.15 -14.47
C LEU A 135 12.48 -6.41 -13.63
N ALA A 136 13.34 -7.34 -14.06
CA ALA A 136 14.58 -7.64 -13.34
C ALA A 136 15.50 -6.41 -13.29
N ALA A 137 15.78 -5.77 -14.42
CA ALA A 137 16.65 -4.60 -14.51
C ALA A 137 16.15 -3.42 -13.67
N ALA A 138 14.86 -3.08 -13.78
CA ALA A 138 14.27 -1.96 -13.05
C ALA A 138 14.31 -2.13 -11.53
N LEU A 139 14.30 -3.37 -11.04
CA LEU A 139 14.18 -3.69 -9.62
C LEU A 139 15.50 -4.18 -8.97
N GLY A 140 16.61 -4.14 -9.73
CA GLY A 140 17.95 -4.43 -9.21
C GLY A 140 18.43 -5.86 -9.40
N GLY A 141 17.77 -6.64 -10.27
CA GLY A 141 18.25 -7.94 -10.74
C GLY A 141 19.37 -7.81 -11.78
N LYS A 142 19.86 -8.94 -12.28
CA LYS A 142 20.91 -9.00 -13.31
C LYS A 142 20.46 -9.80 -14.52
N LEU A 143 21.04 -9.50 -15.69
CA LEU A 143 20.76 -10.15 -16.94
C LEU A 143 21.99 -10.88 -17.50
N TYR A 144 21.76 -11.93 -18.26
CA TYR A 144 22.67 -12.38 -19.29
C TYR A 144 22.44 -11.51 -20.54
N GLN A 145 23.46 -10.78 -20.97
CA GLN A 145 23.39 -10.00 -22.21
C GLN A 145 23.43 -10.91 -23.45
N ASP A 146 24.12 -12.05 -23.34
CA ASP A 146 24.04 -13.18 -24.26
C ASP A 146 24.23 -14.48 -23.48
N ILE A 147 23.23 -15.37 -23.57
CA ILE A 147 23.25 -16.66 -22.86
C ILE A 147 24.43 -17.52 -23.30
N LYS A 148 24.70 -17.59 -24.61
CA LYS A 148 25.75 -18.46 -25.16
C LYS A 148 27.14 -18.01 -24.76
N LEU A 149 27.36 -16.70 -24.55
CA LEU A 149 28.67 -16.14 -24.18
C LEU A 149 28.91 -16.13 -22.67
N GLN A 150 27.87 -16.01 -21.85
CA GLN A 150 28.00 -15.73 -20.43
C GLN A 150 27.56 -16.90 -19.52
N HIS A 151 26.86 -17.91 -20.06
CA HIS A 151 26.43 -19.06 -19.28
C HIS A 151 27.50 -20.15 -19.27
N ASP A 152 27.80 -20.69 -18.07
CA ASP A 152 28.91 -21.64 -17.86
C ASP A 152 28.61 -23.07 -18.36
N ARG A 153 27.41 -23.33 -18.84
CA ARG A 153 26.95 -24.66 -19.28
C ARG A 153 26.54 -24.63 -20.75
N PRO A 154 26.57 -25.78 -21.45
CA PRO A 154 25.99 -25.88 -22.77
C PRO A 154 24.52 -25.48 -22.76
N CYS A 155 24.13 -24.56 -23.65
CA CYS A 155 22.77 -24.04 -23.75
C CYS A 155 21.98 -24.81 -24.80
N ILE A 156 20.67 -24.98 -24.53
CA ILE A 156 19.71 -25.35 -25.57
C ILE A 156 19.46 -24.17 -26.51
N GLU A 157 18.74 -24.39 -27.61
CA GLU A 157 18.40 -23.30 -28.51
C GLU A 157 17.23 -22.47 -27.96
N HIS A 158 17.49 -21.25 -27.51
CA HIS A 158 16.49 -20.29 -27.01
C HIS A 158 15.92 -19.37 -28.08
N SER A 159 16.36 -19.49 -29.33
CA SER A 159 15.84 -18.75 -30.48
C SER A 159 15.37 -19.70 -31.57
N GLN A 160 14.13 -20.18 -31.44
CA GLN A 160 13.58 -21.20 -32.36
C GLN A 160 13.38 -20.68 -33.79
N THR A 161 13.51 -21.61 -34.73
CA THR A 161 13.28 -21.34 -36.17
C THR A 161 11.92 -21.81 -36.68
N ILE A 162 11.16 -22.54 -35.85
CA ILE A 162 9.80 -23.02 -36.13
C ILE A 162 8.74 -21.93 -35.87
N ALA A 163 7.48 -22.17 -36.25
CA ALA A 163 6.39 -21.22 -36.09
C ALA A 163 6.24 -20.72 -34.65
N ARG A 164 5.93 -19.44 -34.49
CA ARG A 164 5.93 -18.75 -33.19
C ARG A 164 4.96 -19.32 -32.15
N GLY A 165 3.84 -19.90 -32.58
CA GLY A 165 2.84 -20.53 -31.71
C GLY A 165 3.15 -21.98 -31.36
N LEU A 166 4.27 -22.55 -31.82
CA LEU A 166 4.67 -23.93 -31.50
C LEU A 166 5.74 -23.93 -30.41
N PRO A 167 5.65 -24.85 -29.43
CA PRO A 167 6.68 -24.99 -28.40
C PRO A 167 7.98 -25.55 -28.95
N SER A 168 9.13 -25.13 -28.40
CA SER A 168 10.47 -25.59 -28.78
C SER A 168 11.21 -26.33 -27.68
N HIS A 169 10.92 -26.05 -26.41
CA HIS A 169 11.52 -26.75 -25.27
C HIS A 169 10.56 -26.80 -24.08
N ASN A 170 10.95 -27.54 -23.02
CA ASN A 170 10.22 -27.61 -21.77
C ASN A 170 10.86 -26.75 -20.70
N VAL A 171 10.02 -26.18 -19.82
CA VAL A 171 10.42 -25.56 -18.57
C VAL A 171 9.89 -26.35 -17.40
N THR A 172 10.67 -26.43 -16.31
CA THR A 172 10.25 -27.01 -15.04
C THR A 172 9.77 -25.89 -14.13
N ILE A 173 8.51 -26.00 -13.64
CA ILE A 173 7.85 -25.00 -12.80
C ILE A 173 7.94 -25.42 -11.34
N GLU A 174 8.29 -24.47 -10.45
CA GLU A 174 8.34 -24.67 -9.01
C GLU A 174 6.92 -24.87 -8.42
N ARG A 175 6.73 -25.96 -7.64
CA ARG A 175 5.40 -26.42 -7.18
C ARG A 175 4.66 -25.45 -6.26
N ASP A 176 5.36 -24.66 -5.49
CA ASP A 176 4.80 -23.68 -4.57
C ASP A 176 4.60 -22.28 -5.20
N SER A 177 4.82 -22.17 -6.52
CA SER A 177 4.71 -20.90 -7.25
C SER A 177 3.28 -20.56 -7.69
N LEU A 178 3.03 -19.26 -7.89
CA LEU A 178 1.83 -18.78 -8.56
C LEU A 178 1.71 -19.40 -9.95
N LEU A 179 2.83 -19.45 -10.70
CA LEU A 179 2.86 -20.01 -12.04
C LEU A 179 2.39 -21.47 -12.04
N TYR A 180 2.80 -22.29 -11.04
CA TYR A 180 2.30 -23.67 -10.88
C TYR A 180 0.79 -23.70 -10.61
N THR A 181 0.32 -22.81 -9.75
CA THR A 181 -1.12 -22.71 -9.45
C THR A 181 -1.93 -22.39 -10.71
N LEU A 182 -1.41 -21.50 -11.57
CA LEU A 182 -2.08 -21.10 -12.81
C LEU A 182 -2.06 -22.20 -13.87
N MET A 183 -0.90 -22.86 -14.05
CA MET A 183 -0.72 -23.82 -15.14
C MET A 183 -1.14 -25.25 -14.76
N GLY A 184 -1.16 -25.59 -13.46
CA GLY A 184 -1.51 -26.93 -12.95
C GLY A 184 -0.54 -28.04 -13.35
N LYS A 185 0.69 -27.68 -13.77
CA LYS A 185 1.70 -28.62 -14.32
C LYS A 185 3.09 -28.24 -13.85
N GLN A 186 3.92 -29.24 -13.57
CA GLN A 186 5.33 -29.03 -13.26
C GLN A 186 6.20 -28.90 -14.53
N GLU A 187 5.85 -29.59 -15.59
CA GLU A 187 6.52 -29.50 -16.90
C GLU A 187 5.59 -28.79 -17.89
N LEU A 188 6.10 -27.76 -18.54
CA LEU A 188 5.36 -26.97 -19.52
C LEU A 188 6.19 -26.79 -20.79
N ALA A 189 5.61 -27.15 -21.94
CA ALA A 189 6.23 -26.89 -23.24
C ALA A 189 6.00 -25.44 -23.65
N VAL A 190 7.07 -24.71 -23.96
CA VAL A 190 7.07 -23.27 -24.27
C VAL A 190 7.79 -22.97 -25.60
N ASN A 191 7.43 -21.86 -26.23
CA ASN A 191 8.17 -21.29 -27.36
C ASN A 191 9.29 -20.39 -26.85
N SER A 192 10.25 -20.03 -27.74
CA SER A 192 11.42 -19.28 -27.32
C SER A 192 12.02 -18.44 -28.45
N PHE A 193 12.24 -17.14 -28.18
CA PHE A 193 12.78 -16.17 -29.13
C PHE A 193 13.68 -15.14 -28.45
N HIS A 194 14.67 -15.61 -27.65
CA HIS A 194 15.55 -14.73 -26.90
C HIS A 194 17.00 -15.27 -26.91
N HIS A 195 17.96 -14.37 -26.75
CA HIS A 195 19.36 -14.68 -26.45
C HIS A 195 19.80 -14.04 -25.14
N GLN A 196 19.01 -13.06 -24.63
CA GLN A 196 19.16 -12.51 -23.29
C GLN A 196 18.21 -13.22 -22.31
N ALA A 197 18.55 -13.25 -21.03
CA ALA A 197 17.71 -13.79 -19.96
C ALA A 197 18.01 -13.16 -18.60
N VAL A 198 17.12 -13.34 -17.66
CA VAL A 198 17.38 -12.99 -16.25
C VAL A 198 18.46 -13.93 -15.71
N LYS A 199 19.52 -13.36 -15.13
CA LYS A 199 20.63 -14.06 -14.47
C LYS A 199 20.39 -14.19 -12.98
N GLU A 200 20.00 -13.08 -12.33
CA GLU A 200 19.65 -13.01 -10.91
C GLU A 200 18.33 -12.26 -10.77
N VAL A 201 17.37 -12.84 -10.04
CA VAL A 201 16.10 -12.16 -9.73
C VAL A 201 16.33 -11.04 -8.71
N PRO A 202 15.53 -9.96 -8.75
CA PRO A 202 15.60 -8.89 -7.75
C PRO A 202 15.28 -9.38 -6.33
N GLU A 203 15.66 -8.60 -5.32
CA GLU A 203 15.18 -8.78 -3.96
C GLU A 203 13.63 -8.74 -3.91
N GLY A 204 13.01 -9.60 -3.10
CA GLY A 204 11.55 -9.74 -3.05
C GLY A 204 10.95 -10.47 -4.25
N PHE A 205 11.77 -11.18 -5.02
CA PHE A 205 11.35 -12.07 -6.11
C PHE A 205 11.92 -13.46 -5.94
N ARG A 206 11.25 -14.43 -6.55
CA ARG A 206 11.75 -15.83 -6.66
C ARG A 206 11.62 -16.32 -8.10
N VAL A 207 12.48 -17.28 -8.42
CA VAL A 207 12.38 -18.02 -9.69
C VAL A 207 11.20 -18.98 -9.62
N THR A 208 10.39 -19.01 -10.69
CA THR A 208 9.21 -19.90 -10.78
C THR A 208 9.34 -20.94 -11.87
N ALA A 209 10.22 -20.75 -12.84
CA ALA A 209 10.46 -21.71 -13.91
C ALA A 209 11.91 -21.65 -14.41
N ARG A 210 12.44 -22.81 -14.82
CA ARG A 210 13.75 -22.95 -15.47
C ARG A 210 13.68 -23.92 -16.64
N SER A 211 14.47 -23.62 -17.68
CA SER A 211 14.78 -24.57 -18.76
C SER A 211 15.76 -25.66 -18.30
N SER A 212 15.95 -26.69 -19.12
CA SER A 212 16.81 -27.83 -18.80
C SER A 212 18.30 -27.49 -18.63
N ASP A 213 18.77 -26.40 -19.23
CA ASP A 213 20.14 -25.86 -19.07
C ASP A 213 20.26 -24.92 -17.85
N GLY A 214 19.15 -24.62 -17.18
CA GLY A 214 19.12 -23.87 -15.94
C GLY A 214 18.82 -22.37 -16.09
N ILE A 215 18.57 -21.90 -17.31
CA ILE A 215 18.18 -20.51 -17.57
C ILE A 215 16.83 -20.21 -16.87
N ILE A 216 16.72 -19.01 -16.28
CA ILE A 216 15.49 -18.53 -15.64
C ILE A 216 14.47 -18.21 -16.73
N GLU A 217 13.35 -18.91 -16.68
CA GLU A 217 12.23 -18.76 -17.61
C GLU A 217 10.99 -18.17 -16.96
N GLY A 218 10.98 -18.03 -15.64
CA GLY A 218 9.90 -17.38 -14.92
C GLY A 218 10.33 -16.83 -13.57
N MET A 219 9.74 -15.72 -13.16
CA MET A 219 9.87 -15.15 -11.83
C MET A 219 8.57 -14.51 -11.35
N GLU A 220 8.38 -14.44 -10.04
CA GLU A 220 7.24 -13.77 -9.40
C GLU A 220 7.67 -13.01 -8.16
N SER A 221 6.90 -12.00 -7.77
CA SER A 221 7.11 -11.28 -6.51
C SER A 221 6.72 -12.15 -5.31
N THR A 222 7.53 -12.12 -4.26
CA THR A 222 7.26 -12.74 -2.95
C THR A 222 6.76 -11.72 -1.91
N SER A 223 6.71 -10.42 -2.27
CA SER A 223 6.36 -9.32 -1.39
C SER A 223 4.93 -8.84 -1.58
N PHE A 224 3.96 -9.75 -1.77
CA PHE A 224 2.53 -9.45 -1.93
C PHE A 224 2.15 -8.56 -3.13
N ARG A 225 3.10 -8.20 -4.00
CA ARG A 225 2.84 -7.50 -5.26
C ARG A 225 2.35 -8.47 -6.32
N ASN A 226 1.37 -8.05 -7.10
CA ASN A 226 0.84 -8.84 -8.21
C ASN A 226 1.74 -8.69 -9.46
N ILE A 227 2.93 -9.30 -9.43
CA ILE A 227 3.92 -9.25 -10.50
C ILE A 227 4.36 -10.65 -10.88
N LEU A 228 4.23 -10.97 -12.16
CA LEU A 228 4.66 -12.21 -12.78
C LEU A 228 5.47 -11.90 -14.05
N GLY A 229 6.59 -12.56 -14.25
CA GLY A 229 7.38 -12.52 -15.47
C GLY A 229 7.57 -13.90 -16.06
N VAL A 230 7.47 -14.01 -17.39
CA VAL A 230 7.78 -15.23 -18.14
C VAL A 230 8.70 -14.88 -19.31
N GLN A 231 9.69 -15.73 -19.59
CA GLN A 231 10.69 -15.49 -20.65
C GLN A 231 10.19 -15.89 -22.03
N TRP A 232 9.29 -16.88 -22.11
CA TRP A 232 8.65 -17.30 -23.35
C TRP A 232 7.54 -16.32 -23.80
N HIS A 233 6.89 -16.62 -24.93
CA HIS A 233 5.84 -15.79 -25.54
C HIS A 233 4.46 -16.47 -25.44
N PRO A 234 3.75 -16.39 -24.29
CA PRO A 234 2.44 -17.00 -24.11
C PRO A 234 1.38 -16.43 -25.06
N GLU A 235 1.55 -15.18 -25.52
CA GLU A 235 0.64 -14.50 -26.42
C GLU A 235 0.64 -15.06 -27.86
N CYS A 236 1.67 -15.81 -28.24
CA CYS A 236 1.73 -16.38 -29.57
C CYS A 236 0.79 -17.59 -29.75
N PHE A 237 0.49 -18.32 -28.68
CA PHE A 237 -0.37 -19.50 -28.72
C PHE A 237 -1.81 -19.16 -29.10
N ILE A 238 -2.34 -18.02 -28.70
CA ILE A 238 -3.72 -17.63 -28.99
C ILE A 238 -3.98 -17.44 -30.51
N LEU A 239 -2.96 -17.10 -31.28
CA LEU A 239 -3.08 -16.93 -32.72
C LEU A 239 -3.25 -18.26 -33.45
N GLU A 240 -2.83 -19.36 -32.85
CA GLU A 240 -3.04 -20.74 -33.32
C GLU A 240 -4.31 -21.39 -32.71
N ASN A 241 -5.17 -20.59 -32.07
CA ASN A 241 -6.35 -21.06 -31.30
C ASN A 241 -6.00 -21.96 -30.11
N ASP A 242 -4.74 -21.98 -29.67
CA ASP A 242 -4.31 -22.68 -28.45
C ASP A 242 -4.51 -21.79 -27.22
N ARG A 243 -5.30 -22.27 -26.26
CA ARG A 243 -5.63 -21.55 -25.02
C ARG A 243 -4.80 -22.01 -23.82
N THR A 244 -3.81 -22.86 -24.02
CA THR A 244 -2.98 -23.42 -22.94
C THR A 244 -2.37 -22.33 -22.05
N MET A 245 -1.98 -21.19 -22.63
CA MET A 245 -1.34 -20.07 -21.91
C MET A 245 -2.33 -19.02 -21.38
N MET A 246 -3.63 -19.15 -21.65
CA MET A 246 -4.64 -18.20 -21.18
C MET A 246 -4.75 -18.03 -19.66
N PRO A 247 -4.45 -19.03 -18.81
CA PRO A 247 -4.46 -18.83 -17.36
C PRO A 247 -3.59 -17.65 -16.88
N ILE A 248 -2.46 -17.37 -17.54
CA ILE A 248 -1.57 -16.25 -17.23
C ILE A 248 -2.29 -14.89 -17.46
N PHE A 249 -2.98 -14.75 -18.59
CA PHE A 249 -3.72 -13.52 -18.92
C PHE A 249 -5.01 -13.38 -18.09
N ASN A 250 -5.66 -14.50 -17.76
CA ASN A 250 -6.82 -14.51 -16.87
C ASN A 250 -6.43 -14.03 -15.47
N TRP A 251 -5.30 -14.49 -14.93
CA TRP A 251 -4.76 -14.02 -13.67
C TRP A 251 -4.54 -12.50 -13.69
N LEU A 252 -3.84 -11.97 -14.71
CA LEU A 252 -3.61 -10.53 -14.81
C LEU A 252 -4.93 -9.75 -14.84
N LYS A 253 -5.91 -10.23 -15.62
CA LYS A 253 -7.25 -9.61 -15.70
C LYS A 253 -7.97 -9.64 -14.34
N GLU A 254 -7.88 -10.71 -13.59
CA GLU A 254 -8.50 -10.83 -12.26
C GLU A 254 -7.85 -9.88 -11.25
N GLN A 255 -6.51 -9.80 -11.22
CA GLN A 255 -5.81 -8.84 -10.38
C GLN A 255 -6.11 -7.40 -10.78
N ALA A 256 -6.12 -7.10 -12.07
CA ALA A 256 -6.49 -5.79 -12.60
C ALA A 256 -7.94 -5.40 -12.27
N ALA A 257 -8.88 -6.36 -12.27
CA ALA A 257 -10.27 -6.10 -11.89
C ALA A 257 -10.42 -5.77 -10.39
N LEU A 258 -9.69 -6.48 -9.52
CA LEU A 258 -9.64 -6.17 -8.09
C LEU A 258 -9.01 -4.79 -7.83
N PHE A 259 -7.88 -4.51 -8.47
CA PHE A 259 -7.21 -3.21 -8.38
C PHE A 259 -8.10 -2.07 -8.86
N ARG A 260 -8.79 -2.25 -10.01
CA ARG A 260 -9.79 -1.29 -10.51
C ARG A 260 -10.89 -1.01 -9.49
N ARG A 261 -11.46 -2.07 -8.89
CA ARG A 261 -12.52 -1.94 -7.88
C ARG A 261 -12.00 -1.18 -6.65
N ALA A 262 -10.78 -1.50 -6.18
CA ALA A 262 -10.16 -0.77 -5.07
C ALA A 262 -9.94 0.71 -5.41
N LYS A 263 -9.42 1.03 -6.61
CA LYS A 263 -9.31 2.42 -7.11
C LYS A 263 -10.64 3.15 -7.12
N GLN A 264 -11.69 2.51 -7.61
CA GLN A 264 -13.04 3.11 -7.70
C GLN A 264 -13.61 3.38 -6.30
N LEU A 265 -13.41 2.47 -5.35
CA LEU A 265 -13.79 2.67 -3.95
C LEU A 265 -13.03 3.86 -3.35
N HIS A 266 -11.70 3.87 -3.48
CA HIS A 266 -10.85 4.95 -2.98
C HIS A 266 -11.22 6.31 -3.61
N GLY A 267 -11.73 6.33 -4.83
CA GLY A 267 -12.26 7.55 -5.46
C GLY A 267 -13.58 8.07 -4.85
N LYS A 268 -14.36 7.20 -4.19
CA LYS A 268 -15.73 7.50 -3.71
C LYS A 268 -15.85 7.65 -2.20
N THR A 269 -14.87 7.17 -1.42
CA THR A 269 -14.87 7.24 0.04
C THR A 269 -13.61 7.94 0.54
N ILE A 270 -13.63 8.44 1.78
CA ILE A 270 -12.42 8.92 2.44
C ILE A 270 -11.59 7.72 2.91
N ILE A 271 -10.36 7.63 2.46
CA ILE A 271 -9.37 6.68 2.96
C ILE A 271 -8.57 7.39 4.04
N LEU A 272 -8.69 6.92 5.27
CA LEU A 272 -8.18 7.57 6.47
C LEU A 272 -7.31 6.61 7.27
N ASP A 273 -6.14 7.09 7.70
CA ASP A 273 -5.30 6.47 8.71
C ASP A 273 -5.38 7.30 10.00
N SER A 274 -5.81 6.68 11.09
CA SER A 274 -6.10 7.40 12.33
C SER A 274 -4.88 7.65 13.21
N HIS A 275 -3.70 7.11 12.86
CA HIS A 275 -2.50 7.29 13.70
C HIS A 275 -1.20 7.05 12.93
N CYS A 276 -0.34 8.04 12.90
CA CYS A 276 1.05 7.87 12.49
C CYS A 276 1.99 8.84 13.21
N ASP A 277 3.24 8.42 13.41
CA ASP A 277 4.27 9.12 14.17
C ASP A 277 5.29 9.87 13.30
N SER A 278 5.02 10.04 12.02
CA SER A 278 5.91 10.76 11.09
C SER A 278 6.42 12.11 11.61
N PRO A 279 5.67 12.89 12.44
CA PRO A 279 6.17 14.14 12.98
C PRO A 279 7.43 14.01 13.85
N MET A 280 7.70 12.85 14.46
CA MET A 280 8.93 12.64 15.22
C MET A 280 10.19 12.72 14.34
N PHE A 281 10.05 12.47 13.02
CA PHE A 281 11.13 12.55 12.04
C PHE A 281 11.24 13.92 11.39
N PHE A 282 10.21 14.77 11.45
CA PHE A 282 10.29 16.17 10.99
C PHE A 282 11.35 16.94 11.74
N ASP A 283 11.53 16.65 13.03
CA ASP A 283 12.57 17.19 13.89
C ASP A 283 13.99 16.72 13.53
N LYS A 284 14.09 15.64 12.75
CA LYS A 284 15.33 15.08 12.20
C LYS A 284 15.59 15.51 10.75
N GLY A 285 14.78 16.42 10.21
CA GLY A 285 14.93 16.93 8.85
C GLY A 285 14.13 16.19 7.78
N ALA A 286 13.21 15.30 8.15
CA ALA A 286 12.27 14.72 7.19
C ALA A 286 11.33 15.79 6.62
N HIS A 287 10.98 15.63 5.35
CA HIS A 287 10.01 16.46 4.64
C HIS A 287 8.75 15.65 4.34
N PHE A 288 7.66 16.33 4.11
CA PHE A 288 6.38 15.68 3.76
C PHE A 288 6.00 15.84 2.27
N TYR A 289 6.51 16.88 1.60
CA TYR A 289 6.05 17.29 0.27
C TYR A 289 6.59 16.47 -0.91
N GLU A 290 7.62 15.65 -0.68
CA GLU A 290 8.23 14.81 -1.72
C GLU A 290 8.63 13.43 -1.17
N LYS A 291 9.07 12.54 -2.05
CA LYS A 291 9.63 11.25 -1.65
C LYS A 291 10.87 11.50 -0.80
N ASN A 292 10.81 11.08 0.46
CA ASN A 292 11.87 11.35 1.43
C ASN A 292 13.16 10.61 1.04
N PRO A 293 14.32 11.29 1.05
CA PRO A 293 15.61 10.63 0.82
C PRO A 293 16.06 9.80 2.02
N GLY A 294 15.31 9.80 3.12
CA GLY A 294 15.66 9.22 4.41
C GLY A 294 16.36 10.20 5.34
N VAL A 295 16.23 9.97 6.63
CA VAL A 295 16.86 10.75 7.71
C VAL A 295 17.67 9.83 8.60
N GLU A 296 18.75 10.35 9.20
CA GLU A 296 19.55 9.61 10.17
C GLU A 296 18.80 9.57 11.51
N VAL A 297 18.57 8.36 12.02
CA VAL A 297 17.90 8.11 13.30
C VAL A 297 18.66 7.07 14.12
N GLU A 298 18.54 7.17 15.44
CA GLU A 298 19.02 6.13 16.34
C GLU A 298 18.06 4.94 16.36
N TYR A 299 18.58 3.72 16.43
CA TYR A 299 17.75 2.50 16.50
C TYR A 299 16.76 2.51 17.67
N ALA A 300 17.09 3.16 18.77
CA ALA A 300 16.18 3.30 19.93
C ALA A 300 14.84 3.98 19.60
N TYR A 301 14.77 4.79 18.55
CA TYR A 301 13.53 5.44 18.12
C TYR A 301 12.59 4.50 17.36
N VAL A 302 13.11 3.43 16.76
CA VAL A 302 12.33 2.48 15.95
C VAL A 302 12.09 1.17 16.70
N GLY A 303 12.65 1.02 17.90
CA GLY A 303 12.50 -0.20 18.72
C GLY A 303 13.28 -1.41 18.20
N GLU A 304 14.15 -1.22 17.20
CA GLU A 304 15.00 -2.26 16.64
C GLU A 304 16.43 -2.15 17.17
N THR A 305 17.17 -3.26 17.10
CA THR A 305 18.62 -3.29 17.38
C THR A 305 19.38 -3.34 16.05
N SER A 306 20.41 -2.51 15.93
CA SER A 306 21.30 -2.50 14.77
C SER A 306 21.92 -3.89 14.55
N PRO A 307 21.85 -4.47 13.35
CA PRO A 307 22.49 -5.75 13.03
C PRO A 307 24.01 -5.72 13.17
N ASP A 308 24.61 -4.55 12.98
CA ASP A 308 26.07 -4.33 13.02
C ASP A 308 26.55 -3.59 14.28
N GLY A 309 25.61 -3.31 15.22
CA GLY A 309 25.91 -2.56 16.45
C GLY A 309 26.07 -1.06 16.26
N SER A 310 25.79 -0.52 15.09
CA SER A 310 25.81 0.93 14.87
C SER A 310 24.64 1.61 15.59
N PRO A 311 24.84 2.79 16.22
CA PRO A 311 23.79 3.47 16.96
C PRO A 311 22.79 4.23 16.06
N THR A 312 23.13 4.43 14.77
CA THR A 312 22.32 5.20 13.82
C THR A 312 22.17 4.45 12.49
N PHE A 313 21.05 4.67 11.82
CA PHE A 313 20.81 4.20 10.47
C PHE A 313 19.98 5.22 9.68
N ARG A 314 19.90 5.07 8.36
CA ARG A 314 19.08 5.93 7.52
C ARG A 314 17.66 5.39 7.45
N TYR A 315 16.71 6.16 7.94
CA TYR A 315 15.29 5.81 7.98
C TYR A 315 14.49 6.58 6.94
N ASN A 316 13.58 5.89 6.25
CA ASN A 316 12.60 6.47 5.33
C ASN A 316 11.26 6.56 6.04
N PRO A 317 10.73 7.77 6.34
CA PRO A 317 9.39 7.91 6.88
C PRO A 317 8.35 7.16 6.05
N LEU A 318 7.43 6.47 6.73
CA LEU A 318 6.45 5.59 6.08
C LEU A 318 5.23 6.35 5.54
N VAL A 319 5.04 7.62 5.96
CA VAL A 319 3.98 8.50 5.45
C VAL A 319 4.60 9.79 4.92
N ASP A 320 4.42 10.03 3.64
CA ASP A 320 4.74 11.27 2.95
C ASP A 320 3.73 11.53 1.83
N LEU A 321 3.79 12.69 1.19
CA LEU A 321 2.85 13.07 0.13
C LEU A 321 2.89 12.11 -1.07
N HIS A 322 4.08 11.61 -1.44
CA HIS A 322 4.25 10.64 -2.51
C HIS A 322 3.56 9.31 -2.17
N LYS A 323 3.81 8.76 -0.98
CA LYS A 323 3.23 7.49 -0.53
C LYS A 323 1.71 7.59 -0.34
N MET A 324 1.22 8.70 0.24
CA MET A 324 -0.22 8.97 0.32
C MET A 324 -0.86 9.02 -1.07
N THR A 325 -0.15 9.54 -2.06
CA THR A 325 -0.65 9.62 -3.44
C THR A 325 -0.69 8.23 -4.09
N CYS A 326 0.37 7.44 -3.97
CA CYS A 326 0.46 6.09 -4.52
C CYS A 326 -0.57 5.14 -3.90
N GLY A 327 -0.72 5.16 -2.57
CA GLY A 327 -1.68 4.34 -1.82
C GLY A 327 -3.11 4.88 -1.82
N ARG A 328 -3.34 6.05 -2.44
CA ARG A 328 -4.64 6.73 -2.48
C ARG A 328 -5.20 7.04 -1.08
N LEU A 329 -4.30 7.26 -0.11
CA LEU A 329 -4.65 7.74 1.22
C LEU A 329 -5.07 9.22 1.13
N ASP A 330 -6.23 9.55 1.66
CA ASP A 330 -6.77 10.93 1.63
C ASP A 330 -6.41 11.72 2.87
N ALA A 331 -6.43 11.07 4.03
CA ALA A 331 -6.19 11.72 5.32
C ALA A 331 -5.33 10.86 6.25
N SER A 332 -4.36 11.48 6.93
CA SER A 332 -3.56 10.87 7.99
C SER A 332 -3.61 11.71 9.25
N PHE A 333 -3.83 11.05 10.39
CA PHE A 333 -3.72 11.68 11.69
C PHE A 333 -2.27 11.59 12.17
N MET A 334 -1.59 12.73 12.13
CA MET A 334 -0.20 12.86 12.55
C MET A 334 -0.10 13.34 13.99
N VAL A 335 0.57 12.56 14.83
CA VAL A 335 0.61 12.84 16.25
C VAL A 335 1.89 13.54 16.70
N ALA A 336 1.75 14.46 17.64
CA ALA A 336 2.84 14.93 18.47
C ALA A 336 3.11 13.86 19.54
N TYR A 337 4.05 12.96 19.26
CA TYR A 337 4.45 11.90 20.18
C TYR A 337 5.35 12.41 21.29
N LEU A 338 5.03 12.02 22.54
CA LEU A 338 5.83 12.33 23.71
C LEU A 338 6.22 11.05 24.46
N HIS A 339 7.51 10.82 24.55
CA HIS A 339 8.01 9.78 25.46
C HIS A 339 7.67 10.14 26.92
N GLN A 340 7.32 9.14 27.72
CA GLN A 340 7.08 9.34 29.17
C GLN A 340 8.41 9.47 29.91
N TYR A 341 8.61 10.62 30.53
CA TYR A 341 9.75 10.92 31.41
C TYR A 341 9.25 11.13 32.86
N GLU A 342 10.13 11.65 33.71
CA GLU A 342 9.81 12.06 35.07
C GLU A 342 8.66 13.08 35.08
N ARG A 343 7.97 13.18 36.23
CA ARG A 343 6.80 14.08 36.40
C ARG A 343 7.11 15.27 37.33
N ASP A 344 8.38 15.66 37.42
CA ASP A 344 8.75 16.91 38.08
C ASP A 344 8.37 18.14 37.22
N ALA A 345 8.38 19.33 37.83
CA ALA A 345 7.93 20.55 37.17
C ALA A 345 8.73 20.93 35.94
N GLU A 346 10.01 20.56 35.83
CA GLU A 346 10.88 20.84 34.68
C GLU A 346 10.50 19.90 33.53
N SER A 347 10.39 18.60 33.80
CA SER A 347 10.01 17.57 32.84
C SER A 347 8.59 17.80 32.26
N LEU A 348 7.62 18.16 33.10
CA LEU A 348 6.27 18.51 32.66
C LEU A 348 6.27 19.75 31.76
N LYS A 349 7.03 20.80 32.10
CA LYS A 349 7.17 22.00 31.27
C LYS A 349 7.85 21.66 29.92
N ALA A 350 8.85 20.80 29.92
CA ALA A 350 9.52 20.34 28.71
C ALA A 350 8.58 19.53 27.81
N ALA A 351 7.71 18.69 28.38
CA ALA A 351 6.68 17.93 27.63
C ALA A 351 5.70 18.84 26.91
N VAL A 352 5.18 19.86 27.62
CA VAL A 352 4.30 20.88 27.03
C VAL A 352 5.00 21.59 25.85
N ALA A 353 6.25 22.02 26.05
CA ALA A 353 7.02 22.70 25.01
C ALA A 353 7.34 21.80 23.80
N LYS A 354 7.61 20.51 24.03
CA LYS A 354 7.82 19.53 22.97
C LYS A 354 6.55 19.31 22.14
N ALA A 355 5.39 19.17 22.79
CA ALA A 355 4.11 19.07 22.09
C ALA A 355 3.88 20.28 21.16
N ASP A 356 4.06 21.50 21.68
CA ASP A 356 3.94 22.72 20.87
C ASP A 356 4.89 22.74 19.67
N ARG A 357 6.13 22.35 19.89
CA ARG A 357 7.15 22.28 18.83
C ARG A 357 6.76 21.29 17.74
N LEU A 358 6.34 20.07 18.09
CA LEU A 358 5.92 19.06 17.10
C LEU A 358 4.67 19.51 16.33
N LEU A 359 3.68 20.11 17.02
CA LEU A 359 2.50 20.67 16.36
C LEU A 359 2.88 21.80 15.38
N THR A 360 3.89 22.63 15.70
CA THR A 360 4.40 23.66 14.79
C THR A 360 5.11 23.03 13.60
N LEU A 361 5.93 22.00 13.81
CA LEU A 361 6.60 21.28 12.72
C LEU A 361 5.60 20.64 11.75
N ILE A 362 4.47 20.09 12.24
CA ILE A 362 3.41 19.61 11.36
C ILE A 362 2.88 20.76 10.50
N ASP A 363 2.56 21.93 11.10
CA ASP A 363 2.07 23.09 10.37
C ASP A 363 3.06 23.53 9.29
N ASP A 364 4.36 23.64 9.63
CA ASP A 364 5.43 24.07 8.73
C ASP A 364 5.62 23.08 7.56
N ARG A 365 5.70 21.77 7.84
CA ARG A 365 5.87 20.74 6.80
C ARG A 365 4.70 20.65 5.83
N ILE A 366 3.49 20.89 6.32
CA ILE A 366 2.31 20.91 5.43
C ILE A 366 2.26 22.21 4.61
N ALA A 367 2.70 23.35 5.17
CA ALA A 367 2.81 24.61 4.43
C ALA A 367 3.81 24.52 3.25
N GLU A 368 4.90 23.74 3.38
CA GLU A 368 5.87 23.48 2.33
C GLU A 368 5.27 22.75 1.10
N CYS A 369 4.10 22.11 1.25
CA CYS A 369 3.46 21.33 0.17
C CYS A 369 2.79 22.18 -0.93
N ASN A 370 2.87 23.49 -0.89
CA ASN A 370 2.35 24.40 -1.94
C ASN A 370 0.88 24.13 -2.35
N GLY A 371 0.05 23.74 -1.40
CA GLY A 371 -1.38 23.45 -1.61
C GLY A 371 -1.71 22.01 -2.02
N TYR A 372 -0.73 21.11 -2.17
CA TYR A 372 -0.98 19.68 -2.39
C TYR A 372 -1.37 18.93 -1.11
N ALA A 373 -1.12 19.52 0.05
CA ALA A 373 -1.60 19.03 1.35
C ALA A 373 -2.15 20.20 2.18
N ALA A 374 -3.06 19.89 3.11
CA ALA A 374 -3.67 20.87 4.01
C ALA A 374 -3.97 20.27 5.39
N ILE A 375 -3.92 21.10 6.43
CA ILE A 375 -4.38 20.74 7.77
C ILE A 375 -5.91 20.82 7.79
N ALA A 376 -6.57 19.83 8.39
CA ALA A 376 -8.00 19.88 8.70
C ALA A 376 -8.25 19.86 10.21
N THR A 377 -9.30 20.54 10.64
CA THR A 377 -9.76 20.66 12.02
C THR A 377 -11.18 20.15 12.24
N ALA A 378 -11.87 19.81 11.13
CA ALA A 378 -13.22 19.25 11.12
C ALA A 378 -13.38 18.19 10.02
N PRO A 379 -14.27 17.18 10.23
CA PRO A 379 -14.52 16.09 9.26
C PRO A 379 -14.93 16.55 7.86
N SER A 380 -15.69 17.65 7.76
CA SER A 380 -16.17 18.19 6.47
C SER A 380 -15.06 18.68 5.55
N GLU A 381 -13.93 19.13 6.12
CA GLU A 381 -12.78 19.63 5.36
C GLU A 381 -12.08 18.50 4.59
N LEU A 382 -12.16 17.25 5.05
CA LEU A 382 -11.57 16.10 4.36
C LEU A 382 -12.19 15.88 2.97
N TRP A 383 -13.51 16.01 2.87
CA TRP A 383 -14.21 15.89 1.59
C TRP A 383 -13.88 17.06 0.66
N HIS A 384 -13.82 18.29 1.21
CA HIS A 384 -13.41 19.45 0.44
C HIS A 384 -12.00 19.28 -0.15
N ASN A 385 -11.05 18.87 0.69
CA ASN A 385 -9.66 18.64 0.27
C ASN A 385 -9.57 17.53 -0.78
N LYS A 386 -10.22 16.37 -0.54
CA LYS A 386 -10.25 15.26 -1.50
C LYS A 386 -10.79 15.68 -2.86
N PHE A 387 -11.89 16.43 -2.90
CA PHE A 387 -12.50 16.93 -4.13
C PHE A 387 -11.55 17.84 -4.94
N ASN A 388 -10.65 18.55 -4.25
CA ASN A 388 -9.64 19.42 -4.85
C ASN A 388 -8.29 18.72 -5.09
N GLY A 389 -8.19 17.40 -4.86
CA GLY A 389 -6.95 16.64 -5.03
C GLY A 389 -5.89 16.92 -3.96
N VAL A 390 -6.30 17.50 -2.83
CA VAL A 390 -5.43 17.89 -1.71
C VAL A 390 -5.41 16.77 -0.67
N LYS A 391 -4.23 16.34 -0.23
CA LYS A 391 -4.07 15.40 0.87
C LYS A 391 -4.32 16.10 2.20
N THR A 392 -4.90 15.38 3.17
CA THR A 392 -5.27 15.97 4.45
C THR A 392 -4.40 15.44 5.58
N VAL A 393 -3.93 16.33 6.42
CA VAL A 393 -3.31 15.99 7.71
C VAL A 393 -4.17 16.53 8.83
N VAL A 394 -4.43 15.69 9.84
CA VAL A 394 -5.14 16.07 11.06
C VAL A 394 -4.18 15.89 12.23
N LYS A 395 -4.15 16.86 13.14
CA LYS A 395 -3.24 16.81 14.28
C LYS A 395 -3.81 16.01 15.44
N GLY A 396 -2.99 15.13 16.03
CA GLY A 396 -3.23 14.46 17.29
C GLY A 396 -2.10 14.71 18.29
N ILE A 397 -2.29 14.28 19.52
CA ILE A 397 -1.24 14.19 20.55
C ILE A 397 -1.22 12.75 21.05
N GLU A 398 -0.06 12.13 21.08
CA GLU A 398 0.14 10.84 21.72
C GLU A 398 0.91 11.04 23.03
N ASN A 399 0.26 10.65 24.12
CA ASN A 399 0.58 10.81 25.52
C ASN A 399 0.09 12.13 26.14
N GLY A 400 -0.96 12.04 26.96
CA GLY A 400 -1.50 13.15 27.75
C GLY A 400 -0.53 13.76 28.75
N TYR A 401 0.67 13.21 28.90
CA TYR A 401 1.81 13.83 29.57
C TYR A 401 2.06 15.26 29.07
N ALA A 402 1.67 15.56 27.83
CA ALA A 402 1.67 16.89 27.24
C ALA A 402 0.81 17.93 27.98
N VAL A 403 -0.21 17.49 28.75
CA VAL A 403 -1.08 18.41 29.52
C VAL A 403 -0.31 19.04 30.67
N GLY A 404 0.70 18.34 31.20
CA GLY A 404 1.29 18.70 32.46
C GLY A 404 0.22 18.66 33.58
N LEU A 405 0.30 19.55 34.55
CA LEU A 405 -0.74 19.71 35.58
C LEU A 405 -1.63 20.94 35.34
N ASP A 406 -1.67 21.44 34.10
CA ASP A 406 -2.47 22.61 33.72
C ASP A 406 -3.57 22.20 32.73
N ILE A 407 -4.79 22.09 33.24
CA ILE A 407 -5.97 21.69 32.45
C ILE A 407 -6.25 22.60 31.26
N ASP A 408 -5.84 23.88 31.28
CA ASP A 408 -6.04 24.83 30.19
C ASP A 408 -5.20 24.46 28.95
N ASN A 409 -4.20 23.60 29.08
CA ASN A 409 -3.46 23.06 27.95
C ASN A 409 -4.34 22.21 27.01
N VAL A 410 -5.41 21.57 27.51
CA VAL A 410 -6.39 20.86 26.68
C VAL A 410 -7.07 21.82 25.71
N ASP A 411 -7.53 22.99 26.21
CA ASP A 411 -8.15 24.04 25.38
C ASP A 411 -7.16 24.61 24.37
N ARG A 412 -5.93 24.83 24.81
CA ARG A 412 -4.86 25.38 23.99
C ARG A 412 -4.53 24.44 22.82
N PHE A 413 -4.39 23.16 23.07
CA PHE A 413 -4.15 22.15 22.02
C PHE A 413 -5.34 22.04 21.08
N ARG A 414 -6.59 22.07 21.60
CA ARG A 414 -7.78 22.07 20.73
C ARG A 414 -7.82 23.29 19.82
N LYS A 415 -7.48 24.48 20.31
CA LYS A 415 -7.37 25.71 19.52
C LYS A 415 -6.27 25.62 18.43
N ARG A 416 -5.23 24.80 18.65
CA ARG A 416 -4.21 24.50 17.65
C ARG A 416 -4.64 23.43 16.63
N GLY A 417 -5.89 22.97 16.69
CA GLY A 417 -6.45 22.00 15.73
C GLY A 417 -6.25 20.55 16.11
N VAL A 418 -5.82 20.22 17.33
CA VAL A 418 -5.71 18.84 17.80
C VAL A 418 -7.10 18.21 17.88
N ALA A 419 -7.30 17.12 17.17
CA ALA A 419 -8.59 16.42 17.10
C ALA A 419 -8.76 15.35 18.17
N TYR A 420 -7.67 14.70 18.60
CA TYR A 420 -7.67 13.74 19.71
C TYR A 420 -6.38 13.79 20.52
N MET A 421 -6.44 13.25 21.74
CA MET A 421 -5.28 13.02 22.58
C MET A 421 -5.37 11.62 23.22
N THR A 422 -4.30 10.83 23.07
CA THR A 422 -4.11 9.56 23.77
C THR A 422 -3.76 9.85 25.23
N LEU A 423 -4.50 9.28 26.19
CA LEU A 423 -4.37 9.64 27.60
C LEU A 423 -2.99 9.34 28.19
N CYS A 424 -2.35 8.26 27.75
CA CYS A 424 -0.99 7.88 28.16
C CYS A 424 -0.27 7.17 27.01
N HIS A 425 1.05 6.94 27.17
CA HIS A 425 1.84 6.06 26.31
C HIS A 425 2.41 4.89 27.14
N ASN A 426 3.66 4.52 26.96
CA ASN A 426 4.33 3.45 27.70
C ASN A 426 4.86 3.96 29.06
N GLY A 427 4.00 4.03 30.08
CA GLY A 427 4.25 4.50 31.42
C GLY A 427 3.05 5.27 31.99
N ASP A 428 2.83 5.16 33.30
CA ASP A 428 1.81 5.92 34.02
C ASP A 428 2.15 7.40 33.99
N ASN A 429 1.13 8.24 33.88
CA ASN A 429 1.28 9.70 33.97
C ASN A 429 0.26 10.26 34.97
N ASP A 430 0.14 11.59 35.08
CA ASP A 430 -0.78 12.20 36.06
C ASP A 430 -2.28 12.01 35.71
N ILE A 431 -2.58 11.50 34.50
CA ILE A 431 -3.93 11.26 34.00
C ILE A 431 -4.39 9.83 34.29
N CYS A 432 -3.60 8.82 33.96
CA CYS A 432 -4.00 7.43 34.07
C CYS A 432 -2.84 6.44 34.06
N ASP A 433 -3.16 5.21 34.41
CA ASP A 433 -2.26 4.07 34.30
C ASP A 433 -2.16 3.58 32.83
N SER A 434 -0.95 3.26 32.43
CA SER A 434 -0.61 2.65 31.14
C SER A 434 -0.61 1.12 31.22
N HIS A 435 -0.73 0.45 30.06
CA HIS A 435 -0.56 -1.00 29.97
C HIS A 435 0.85 -1.48 30.40
N LYS A 436 1.84 -0.58 30.40
CA LYS A 436 3.24 -0.81 30.84
C LYS A 436 3.59 -0.09 32.14
N GLY A 437 2.62 0.53 32.81
CA GLY A 437 2.85 1.28 34.03
C GLY A 437 2.92 0.39 35.27
N ASN A 438 3.08 1.04 36.41
CA ASN A 438 3.06 0.42 37.75
C ASN A 438 1.65 0.38 38.36
N HIS A 439 0.64 0.90 37.66
CA HIS A 439 -0.75 1.04 38.09
C HIS A 439 -0.90 1.90 39.35
N GLU A 440 -0.32 3.09 39.35
CA GLU A 440 -0.26 4.01 40.47
C GLU A 440 -1.62 4.55 40.91
N HIS A 441 -2.58 4.66 39.96
CA HIS A 441 -3.90 5.28 40.18
C HIS A 441 -5.02 4.25 40.28
N ASP A 442 -4.74 2.96 40.05
CA ASP A 442 -5.77 1.92 39.87
C ASP A 442 -6.83 2.38 38.84
N GLY A 443 -6.36 2.88 37.67
CA GLY A 443 -7.16 3.37 36.58
C GLY A 443 -6.93 4.85 36.23
N LEU A 444 -8.01 5.65 36.14
CA LEU A 444 -7.93 7.11 36.01
C LEU A 444 -7.68 7.77 37.36
N SER A 445 -6.76 8.73 37.38
CA SER A 445 -6.63 9.65 38.52
C SER A 445 -7.83 10.63 38.62
N ASP A 446 -7.95 11.37 39.72
CA ASP A 446 -8.96 12.44 39.81
C ASP A 446 -8.71 13.53 38.75
N PHE A 447 -7.45 13.91 38.53
CA PHE A 447 -7.07 14.82 37.44
C PHE A 447 -7.39 14.24 36.06
N GLY A 448 -7.20 12.94 35.87
CA GLY A 448 -7.56 12.25 34.61
C GLY A 448 -9.05 12.35 34.30
N ARG A 449 -9.92 12.25 35.31
CA ARG A 449 -11.37 12.46 35.11
C ARG A 449 -11.69 13.90 34.69
N GLU A 450 -11.01 14.89 35.26
CA GLU A 450 -11.15 16.30 34.85
C GLU A 450 -10.66 16.50 33.40
N VAL A 451 -9.54 15.87 33.00
CA VAL A 451 -9.01 15.93 31.62
C VAL A 451 -10.01 15.32 30.62
N VAL A 452 -10.56 14.14 30.88
CA VAL A 452 -11.58 13.51 30.04
C VAL A 452 -12.82 14.41 29.91
N ALA A 453 -13.31 14.97 31.02
CA ALA A 453 -14.46 15.89 30.99
C ALA A 453 -14.15 17.16 30.18
N ARG A 454 -12.92 17.71 30.30
CA ARG A 454 -12.51 18.88 29.55
C ARG A 454 -12.38 18.57 28.04
N MET A 455 -11.76 17.44 27.67
CA MET A 455 -11.68 16.99 26.27
C MET A 455 -13.08 16.89 25.64
N ASN A 456 -14.04 16.26 26.35
CA ASN A 456 -15.43 16.18 25.89
C ASN A 456 -16.05 17.57 25.68
N SER A 457 -15.80 18.52 26.60
CA SER A 457 -16.38 19.85 26.54
C SER A 457 -15.86 20.70 25.39
N VAL A 458 -14.57 20.55 25.02
CA VAL A 458 -13.93 21.32 23.93
C VAL A 458 -14.04 20.61 22.58
N GLY A 459 -14.62 19.40 22.53
CA GLY A 459 -14.77 18.64 21.30
C GLY A 459 -13.48 17.97 20.80
N MET A 460 -12.63 17.52 21.74
CA MET A 460 -11.45 16.71 21.49
C MET A 460 -11.78 15.24 21.79
N MET A 461 -11.51 14.31 20.87
CA MET A 461 -11.74 12.89 21.12
C MET A 461 -10.76 12.34 22.16
N VAL A 462 -11.28 11.50 23.07
CA VAL A 462 -10.46 10.74 24.02
C VAL A 462 -9.98 9.48 23.32
N ASP A 463 -8.66 9.24 23.35
CA ASP A 463 -8.05 8.03 22.81
C ASP A 463 -7.49 7.15 23.92
N LEU A 464 -7.88 5.87 23.92
CA LEU A 464 -7.50 4.88 24.94
C LEU A 464 -6.44 3.88 24.46
N SER A 465 -5.84 4.09 23.32
CA SER A 465 -4.63 3.33 22.96
C SER A 465 -3.59 3.51 24.07
N HIS A 466 -2.83 2.48 24.41
CA HIS A 466 -1.86 2.42 25.52
C HIS A 466 -2.43 2.40 26.96
N ALA A 467 -3.70 2.70 27.17
CA ALA A 467 -4.29 2.70 28.51
C ALA A 467 -4.27 1.29 29.14
N SER A 468 -4.12 1.23 30.47
CA SER A 468 -4.34 -0.01 31.21
C SER A 468 -5.79 -0.46 31.04
N GLU A 469 -6.06 -1.74 31.31
CA GLU A 469 -7.43 -2.25 31.26
C GLU A 469 -8.37 -1.48 32.22
N LYS A 470 -7.91 -1.16 33.43
CA LYS A 470 -8.69 -0.39 34.41
C LYS A 470 -8.91 1.05 33.95
N SER A 471 -7.89 1.72 33.38
CA SER A 471 -8.02 3.06 32.81
C SER A 471 -9.01 3.09 31.66
N PHE A 472 -9.04 2.02 30.83
CA PHE A 472 -10.04 1.88 29.75
C PHE A 472 -11.48 1.90 30.32
N TRP A 473 -11.76 1.08 31.34
CA TRP A 473 -13.09 1.00 31.90
C TRP A 473 -13.52 2.31 32.58
N ASP A 474 -12.63 2.93 33.36
CA ASP A 474 -12.90 4.20 34.01
C ASP A 474 -13.18 5.34 33.03
N ALA A 475 -12.38 5.43 31.97
CA ALA A 475 -12.58 6.44 30.93
C ALA A 475 -13.89 6.20 30.15
N LEU A 476 -14.20 4.94 29.83
CA LEU A 476 -15.44 4.59 29.16
C LEU A 476 -16.68 4.92 30.01
N GLU A 477 -16.59 4.79 31.32
CA GLU A 477 -17.65 5.15 32.26
C GLU A 477 -17.85 6.67 32.36
N CYS A 478 -16.75 7.44 32.51
CA CYS A 478 -16.84 8.88 32.79
C CYS A 478 -16.98 9.74 31.51
N SER A 479 -16.63 9.25 30.33
CA SER A 479 -16.77 10.02 29.12
C SER A 479 -18.23 10.19 28.69
N SER A 480 -18.63 11.43 28.41
CA SER A 480 -19.95 11.78 27.89
C SER A 480 -20.04 11.69 26.37
N LYS A 481 -18.91 11.46 25.68
CA LYS A 481 -18.78 11.36 24.22
C LYS A 481 -18.22 10.00 23.83
N PRO A 482 -18.47 9.53 22.59
CA PRO A 482 -17.83 8.32 22.08
C PRO A 482 -16.30 8.43 22.09
N ILE A 483 -15.65 7.36 22.50
CA ILE A 483 -14.19 7.25 22.66
C ILE A 483 -13.60 6.52 21.45
N ILE A 484 -12.32 6.74 21.18
CA ILE A 484 -11.56 6.00 20.16
C ILE A 484 -10.46 5.15 20.83
N CYS A 485 -10.05 4.08 20.14
CA CYS A 485 -8.74 3.45 20.27
C CYS A 485 -8.04 3.62 18.95
N SER A 486 -7.18 4.63 18.81
CA SER A 486 -6.62 5.09 17.55
C SER A 486 -5.75 4.05 16.84
N HIS A 487 -5.14 3.10 17.59
CA HIS A 487 -4.28 2.04 17.08
C HIS A 487 -4.20 0.87 18.10
N SER A 488 -5.21 -0.03 18.11
CA SER A 488 -5.30 -1.16 19.04
C SER A 488 -5.95 -2.37 18.37
N SER A 489 -5.27 -3.53 18.44
CA SER A 489 -5.69 -4.77 17.79
C SER A 489 -6.45 -5.70 18.76
N SER A 490 -6.74 -6.95 18.35
CA SER A 490 -7.48 -7.93 19.16
C SER A 490 -6.55 -8.78 20.02
N ARG A 491 -6.84 -8.85 21.34
CA ARG A 491 -6.13 -9.73 22.28
C ARG A 491 -6.46 -11.20 22.07
N ALA A 492 -7.62 -11.52 21.56
CA ALA A 492 -8.01 -12.90 21.27
C ALA A 492 -7.12 -13.55 20.19
N LEU A 493 -6.63 -12.77 19.23
CA LEU A 493 -5.73 -13.25 18.18
C LEU A 493 -4.25 -13.14 18.56
N CYS A 494 -3.87 -12.12 19.33
CA CYS A 494 -2.52 -11.94 19.84
C CYS A 494 -2.58 -11.44 21.28
N ASP A 495 -2.27 -12.34 22.23
CA ASP A 495 -2.32 -12.05 23.66
C ASP A 495 -1.20 -11.08 24.06
N HIS A 496 -1.50 -9.80 23.94
CA HIS A 496 -0.65 -8.68 24.31
C HIS A 496 -1.46 -7.62 25.06
N THR A 497 -0.90 -7.03 26.12
CA THR A 497 -1.60 -6.05 26.99
C THR A 497 -2.02 -4.78 26.25
N ARG A 498 -1.43 -4.50 25.10
CA ARG A 498 -1.73 -3.38 24.21
C ARG A 498 -3.01 -3.59 23.39
N ASN A 499 -3.44 -4.86 23.25
CA ASN A 499 -4.60 -5.27 22.49
C ASN A 499 -5.86 -5.28 23.35
N LEU A 500 -7.00 -4.99 22.73
CA LEU A 500 -8.31 -5.00 23.37
C LEU A 500 -8.85 -6.42 23.53
N THR A 501 -9.48 -6.69 24.68
CA THR A 501 -10.29 -7.90 24.87
C THR A 501 -11.60 -7.78 24.09
N ASP A 502 -12.23 -8.92 23.79
CA ASP A 502 -13.56 -8.93 23.15
C ASP A 502 -14.61 -8.21 23.98
N GLU A 503 -14.48 -8.23 25.33
CA GLU A 503 -15.36 -7.52 26.24
C GLU A 503 -15.19 -6.00 26.12
N GLN A 504 -13.94 -5.51 26.12
CA GLN A 504 -13.63 -4.09 25.89
C GLN A 504 -14.15 -3.61 24.55
N MET A 505 -13.95 -4.41 23.48
CA MET A 505 -14.44 -4.09 22.15
C MET A 505 -15.96 -3.94 22.09
N ARG A 506 -16.71 -4.89 22.67
CA ARG A 506 -18.18 -4.81 22.75
C ARG A 506 -18.65 -3.58 23.54
N ALA A 507 -18.01 -3.31 24.67
CA ALA A 507 -18.35 -2.15 25.50
C ALA A 507 -18.09 -0.82 24.78
N LEU A 508 -16.96 -0.71 24.06
CA LEU A 508 -16.63 0.45 23.24
C LEU A 508 -17.69 0.67 22.14
N ALA A 509 -18.10 -0.40 21.46
CA ALA A 509 -19.12 -0.35 20.43
C ALA A 509 -20.49 0.09 20.98
N VAL A 510 -20.93 -0.44 22.14
CA VAL A 510 -22.18 -0.03 22.81
C VAL A 510 -22.18 1.47 23.15
N ARG A 511 -21.03 2.05 23.44
CA ARG A 511 -20.86 3.49 23.72
C ARG A 511 -20.68 4.31 22.43
N GLY A 512 -20.83 3.71 21.24
CA GLY A 512 -20.71 4.36 19.94
C GLY A 512 -19.28 4.67 19.50
N GLY A 513 -18.28 4.14 20.21
CA GLY A 513 -16.86 4.32 19.93
C GLY A 513 -16.37 3.53 18.72
N VAL A 514 -15.08 3.62 18.43
CA VAL A 514 -14.41 2.93 17.32
C VAL A 514 -13.01 2.49 17.75
N ALA A 515 -12.61 1.28 17.32
CA ALA A 515 -11.25 0.78 17.48
C ALA A 515 -10.59 0.62 16.10
N GLN A 516 -9.35 1.08 16.01
CA GLN A 516 -8.56 1.06 14.79
C GLN A 516 -7.45 0.00 14.91
N VAL A 517 -7.37 -0.89 13.94
CA VAL A 517 -6.37 -1.98 13.95
C VAL A 517 -4.97 -1.38 13.78
N CYS A 518 -4.10 -1.66 14.76
CA CYS A 518 -2.68 -1.31 14.75
C CYS A 518 -1.90 -2.26 13.85
N LEU A 519 -0.98 -1.73 13.04
CA LEU A 519 -0.15 -2.51 12.12
C LEU A 519 1.25 -2.85 12.68
N TYR A 520 1.44 -2.72 13.99
CA TYR A 520 2.66 -3.18 14.62
C TYR A 520 2.70 -4.72 14.70
N SER A 521 3.77 -5.32 14.14
CA SER A 521 3.88 -6.78 13.98
C SER A 521 3.71 -7.57 15.29
N GLY A 522 4.26 -7.04 16.41
CA GLY A 522 4.17 -7.68 17.73
C GLY A 522 2.76 -7.68 18.35
N PHE A 523 1.84 -6.83 17.85
CA PHE A 523 0.44 -6.80 18.30
C PHE A 523 -0.50 -7.63 17.43
N LEU A 524 -0.02 -8.04 16.25
CA LEU A 524 -0.79 -8.87 15.33
C LEU A 524 -0.44 -10.36 15.45
N LYS A 525 0.80 -10.67 15.84
CA LYS A 525 1.29 -12.05 15.90
C LYS A 525 2.32 -12.25 17.01
N LYS A 526 2.10 -13.27 17.83
CA LYS A 526 3.06 -13.64 18.87
C LYS A 526 4.42 -13.99 18.26
N GLY A 527 5.46 -13.32 18.73
CA GLY A 527 6.83 -13.49 18.22
C GLY A 527 7.17 -12.62 17.00
N GLY A 528 6.27 -11.73 16.57
CA GLY A 528 6.47 -10.87 15.41
C GLY A 528 6.28 -11.62 14.07
N ASN A 529 6.82 -11.09 12.99
CA ASN A 529 6.68 -11.65 11.64
C ASN A 529 5.23 -11.72 11.14
N ALA A 530 4.39 -10.76 11.53
CA ALA A 530 3.05 -10.58 10.97
C ALA A 530 3.13 -10.06 9.54
N THR A 531 2.09 -10.32 8.77
CA THR A 531 1.94 -9.85 7.38
C THR A 531 0.60 -9.12 7.23
N VAL A 532 0.34 -8.58 6.05
CA VAL A 532 -0.97 -7.97 5.73
C VAL A 532 -2.12 -8.95 5.99
N ASP A 533 -1.92 -10.27 5.80
CA ASP A 533 -2.97 -11.27 6.05
C ASP A 533 -3.26 -11.43 7.55
N ASP A 534 -2.28 -11.22 8.43
CA ASP A 534 -2.49 -11.15 9.89
C ASP A 534 -3.32 -9.90 10.26
N ALA A 535 -3.03 -8.74 9.66
CA ALA A 535 -3.81 -7.52 9.85
C ALA A 535 -5.27 -7.70 9.40
N VAL A 536 -5.49 -8.30 8.24
CA VAL A 536 -6.84 -8.65 7.72
C VAL A 536 -7.59 -9.54 8.72
N ARG A 537 -6.95 -10.56 9.29
CA ARG A 537 -7.59 -11.42 10.31
C ARG A 537 -8.02 -10.64 11.55
N HIS A 538 -7.20 -9.69 12.01
CA HIS A 538 -7.58 -8.81 13.13
C HIS A 538 -8.77 -7.93 12.78
N ILE A 539 -8.79 -7.32 11.60
CA ILE A 539 -9.92 -6.50 11.13
C ILE A 539 -11.20 -7.32 11.10
N MET A 540 -11.17 -8.51 10.48
CA MET A 540 -12.35 -9.38 10.37
C MET A 540 -12.85 -9.84 11.75
N HIS A 541 -11.95 -10.25 12.66
CA HIS A 541 -12.33 -10.63 14.02
C HIS A 541 -12.97 -9.45 14.78
N MET A 542 -12.39 -8.26 14.68
CA MET A 542 -12.95 -7.07 15.34
C MET A 542 -14.32 -6.71 14.77
N ILE A 543 -14.53 -6.88 13.47
CA ILE A 543 -15.85 -6.72 12.83
C ILE A 543 -16.86 -7.73 13.42
N ASP A 544 -16.48 -8.99 13.59
CA ASP A 544 -17.34 -10.03 14.16
C ASP A 544 -17.72 -9.72 15.63
N VAL A 545 -16.81 -9.10 16.40
CA VAL A 545 -17.01 -8.82 17.84
C VAL A 545 -17.77 -7.51 18.08
N MET A 546 -17.44 -6.45 17.32
CA MET A 546 -17.92 -5.07 17.55
C MET A 546 -19.03 -4.63 16.61
N GLY A 547 -19.17 -5.30 15.45
CA GLY A 547 -19.93 -4.79 14.32
C GLY A 547 -19.08 -3.89 13.41
N ILE A 548 -19.44 -3.89 12.13
CA ILE A 548 -18.70 -3.19 11.07
C ILE A 548 -18.61 -1.68 11.29
N GLU A 549 -19.57 -1.08 12.00
CA GLU A 549 -19.66 0.36 12.27
C GLU A 549 -18.65 0.86 13.31
N HIS A 550 -17.86 -0.05 13.90
CA HIS A 550 -16.99 0.25 15.03
C HIS A 550 -15.50 -0.06 14.78
N VAL A 551 -15.13 -0.47 13.57
CA VAL A 551 -13.77 -0.90 13.22
C VAL A 551 -13.19 0.00 12.15
N GLY A 552 -11.86 0.22 12.20
CA GLY A 552 -11.10 0.95 11.18
C GLY A 552 -9.61 0.66 11.23
N ILE A 553 -8.79 1.55 10.65
CA ILE A 553 -7.35 1.39 10.47
C ILE A 553 -6.60 2.53 11.15
N GLY A 554 -5.64 2.17 12.02
CA GLY A 554 -4.66 3.08 12.61
C GLY A 554 -3.28 2.47 12.50
N SER A 555 -2.54 2.88 11.48
CA SER A 555 -1.36 2.16 11.03
C SER A 555 -0.25 2.04 12.06
N ASP A 556 -0.10 3.04 12.90
CA ASP A 556 1.07 3.19 13.77
C ASP A 556 2.37 3.31 12.95
N PHE A 557 2.25 3.79 11.69
CA PHE A 557 3.41 4.04 10.84
C PHE A 557 4.34 5.04 11.50
N ASP A 558 5.63 4.75 11.38
CA ASP A 558 6.70 5.50 12.03
C ASP A 558 6.78 5.36 13.56
N GLY A 559 5.76 4.79 14.24
CA GLY A 559 5.77 4.37 15.65
C GLY A 559 6.10 2.89 15.85
N GLY A 560 6.30 2.16 14.75
CA GLY A 560 6.61 0.72 14.75
C GLY A 560 5.70 -0.09 13.84
N GLY A 561 4.65 0.51 13.29
CA GLY A 561 3.81 -0.09 12.26
C GLY A 561 4.55 -0.30 10.95
N GLY A 562 4.03 -1.22 10.14
CA GLY A 562 4.59 -1.61 8.86
C GLY A 562 4.80 -3.12 8.79
N LEU A 563 4.28 -3.75 7.74
CA LEU A 563 4.23 -5.20 7.61
C LEU A 563 4.57 -5.61 6.18
N PRO A 564 5.12 -6.81 5.94
CA PRO A 564 5.15 -7.38 4.60
C PRO A 564 3.77 -7.38 3.94
N GLY A 565 3.66 -6.70 2.79
CA GLY A 565 2.41 -6.44 2.07
C GLY A 565 1.63 -5.22 2.53
N LEU A 566 2.17 -4.46 3.49
CA LEU A 566 1.64 -3.18 3.99
C LEU A 566 2.77 -2.38 4.65
N GLU A 567 3.86 -2.17 3.89
CA GLU A 567 5.11 -1.63 4.41
C GLU A 567 5.03 -0.13 4.74
N ASP A 568 4.24 0.63 3.99
CA ASP A 568 4.04 2.07 4.16
C ASP A 568 2.69 2.52 3.58
N ALA A 569 2.42 3.82 3.60
CA ALA A 569 1.14 4.38 3.14
C ALA A 569 0.84 4.15 1.65
N SER A 570 1.79 3.72 0.82
CA SER A 570 1.56 3.39 -0.59
C SER A 570 0.80 2.07 -0.78
N TRP A 571 0.69 1.23 0.26
CA TRP A 571 0.12 -0.12 0.20
C TRP A 571 -1.37 -0.21 0.55
N PHE A 572 -2.05 0.86 0.89
CA PHE A 572 -3.46 0.79 1.33
C PHE A 572 -4.42 0.25 0.27
N THR A 573 -4.08 0.39 -1.03
CA THR A 573 -4.84 -0.28 -2.09
C THR A 573 -4.75 -1.81 -1.98
N THR A 574 -3.59 -2.36 -1.60
CA THR A 574 -3.40 -3.80 -1.35
C THR A 574 -4.26 -4.29 -0.19
N LEU A 575 -4.30 -3.55 0.93
CA LEU A 575 -5.18 -3.89 2.05
C LEU A 575 -6.65 -3.92 1.62
N THR A 576 -7.09 -2.94 0.83
CA THR A 576 -8.45 -2.92 0.27
C THR A 576 -8.74 -4.15 -0.57
N MET A 577 -7.83 -4.54 -1.46
CA MET A 577 -7.99 -5.74 -2.29
C MET A 577 -8.07 -7.02 -1.44
N ARG A 578 -7.29 -7.13 -0.36
CA ARG A 578 -7.35 -8.26 0.59
C ARG A 578 -8.68 -8.33 1.32
N LEU A 579 -9.18 -7.21 1.83
CA LEU A 579 -10.48 -7.14 2.48
C LEU A 579 -11.64 -7.45 1.51
N MET A 580 -11.54 -7.05 0.23
CA MET A 580 -12.47 -7.48 -0.81
C MET A 580 -12.45 -9.00 -1.03
N ALA A 581 -11.30 -9.63 -0.94
CA ALA A 581 -11.17 -11.08 -1.05
C ALA A 581 -11.82 -11.83 0.12
N GLU A 582 -11.86 -11.23 1.32
CA GLU A 582 -12.63 -11.72 2.48
C GLU A 582 -14.15 -11.49 2.35
N GLY A 583 -14.61 -10.83 1.28
CA GLY A 583 -16.03 -10.65 0.98
C GLY A 583 -16.63 -9.32 1.42
N LEU A 584 -15.85 -8.36 1.92
CA LEU A 584 -16.38 -7.04 2.26
C LEU A 584 -16.86 -6.28 1.02
N GLY A 585 -18.08 -5.72 1.12
CA GLY A 585 -18.67 -4.87 0.10
C GLY A 585 -18.12 -3.44 0.12
N ASP A 586 -18.49 -2.64 -0.89
CA ASP A 586 -18.02 -1.26 -1.00
C ASP A 586 -18.51 -0.38 0.17
N ASP A 587 -19.73 -0.63 0.68
CA ASP A 587 -20.27 0.08 1.84
C ASP A 587 -19.53 -0.30 3.13
N ASP A 588 -19.24 -1.59 3.33
CA ASP A 588 -18.46 -2.09 4.48
C ASP A 588 -17.05 -1.49 4.50
N LEU A 589 -16.38 -1.52 3.35
CA LEU A 589 -15.07 -0.93 3.20
C LEU A 589 -15.07 0.59 3.41
N SER A 590 -16.13 1.28 2.98
CA SER A 590 -16.28 2.72 3.26
C SER A 590 -16.40 3.02 4.76
N LEU A 591 -17.04 2.14 5.51
CA LEU A 591 -17.13 2.25 6.98
C LEU A 591 -15.75 2.08 7.61
N VAL A 592 -15.07 0.97 7.28
CA VAL A 592 -13.73 0.63 7.83
C VAL A 592 -12.69 1.71 7.50
N TRP A 593 -12.67 2.21 6.25
CA TRP A 593 -11.65 3.17 5.83
C TRP A 593 -11.80 4.58 6.40
N GLY A 594 -13.01 5.02 6.72
CA GLY A 594 -13.11 6.40 7.21
C GLY A 594 -14.43 6.76 7.87
N ARG A 595 -15.58 6.28 7.36
CA ARG A 595 -16.90 6.74 7.84
C ARG A 595 -17.11 6.52 9.33
N ASN A 596 -16.62 5.39 9.88
CA ASN A 596 -16.72 5.09 11.30
C ASN A 596 -15.97 6.10 12.16
N PHE A 597 -14.72 6.38 11.82
CA PHE A 597 -13.89 7.34 12.54
C PHE A 597 -14.43 8.77 12.42
N LEU A 598 -14.82 9.17 11.20
CA LEU A 598 -15.41 10.49 10.94
C LEU A 598 -16.72 10.71 11.70
N ARG A 599 -17.54 9.67 11.86
CA ARG A 599 -18.75 9.71 12.70
C ARG A 599 -18.40 10.05 14.14
N VAL A 600 -17.42 9.36 14.74
CA VAL A 600 -16.99 9.60 16.12
C VAL A 600 -16.39 11.00 16.28
N TRP A 601 -15.56 11.41 15.33
CA TRP A 601 -15.00 12.76 15.32
C TRP A 601 -16.09 13.83 15.20
N GLY A 602 -17.07 13.65 14.31
CA GLY A 602 -18.21 14.58 14.16
C GLY A 602 -19.01 14.72 15.47
N VAL A 603 -19.38 13.62 16.11
CA VAL A 603 -20.11 13.64 17.40
C VAL A 603 -19.32 14.37 18.49
N ASN A 604 -18.00 14.15 18.56
CA ASN A 604 -17.15 14.87 19.52
C ASN A 604 -17.07 16.36 19.21
N ALA A 605 -16.94 16.73 17.94
CA ALA A 605 -16.90 18.12 17.48
C ALA A 605 -18.26 18.85 17.60
N GLY A 606 -19.35 18.15 17.90
CA GLY A 606 -20.69 18.73 18.02
C GLY A 606 -21.37 19.01 16.67
N LEU A 607 -21.02 18.22 15.63
CA LEU A 607 -21.52 18.30 14.26
C LEU A 607 -22.62 17.25 13.99
#